data_d31b7b5389336be4010bca8941f26c6f
#
_entry.id   d31b7b5389336be4010bca8941f26c6f
#
_cell.length_a   1.000
_cell.length_b   1.000
_cell.length_c   1.000
_cell.angle_alpha   90.00
_cell.angle_beta   90.00
_cell.angle_gamma   90.00
#
_symmetry.space_group_name_H-M   'P 1'
#
loop_
_entity.id
_entity.type
_entity.pdbx_description
1 polymer ?
#
loop_
_entity_poly.entity_id
_entity_poly.type
_entity_poly.pdbx_seq_one_letter_code
_entity_poly.pdbx_strand_id
1 'polypeptide(L)'
;MDTIFRRFRNKQGEVWQLGWYRSPFWTVPEEGGQPCRPGTAVCLSVRTGRRQSSPPGPGEPAPEAFRELVTRAARAWRLRPERIEVTDARLAEDLRGFLSS
;
A
#
# COMPACT_ATOMS: atom_id res chain seq x y z
N MET A 1 -7.86 9.36 11.40
CA MET A 1 -7.16 8.37 10.62
C MET A 1 -6.91 7.09 11.38
N ASP A 2 -6.47 7.20 12.56
CA ASP A 2 -6.10 6.06 13.36
C ASP A 2 -7.24 5.27 13.92
N THR A 3 -8.46 5.74 13.70
CA THR A 3 -9.63 5.07 14.24
C THR A 3 -9.67 3.59 13.86
N ILE A 4 -9.26 3.27 12.62
CA ILE A 4 -9.24 1.88 12.16
C ILE A 4 -8.19 1.07 12.90
N PHE A 5 -7.00 1.66 13.09
CA PHE A 5 -5.91 0.96 13.76
C PHE A 5 -6.17 0.76 15.25
N ARG A 6 -6.96 1.64 15.85
CA ARG A 6 -7.35 1.51 17.25
C ARG A 6 -8.37 0.38 17.46
N ARG A 7 -9.15 0.07 16.44
CA ARG A 7 -10.16 -0.99 16.51
C ARG A 7 -9.57 -2.38 16.48
N PHE A 8 -8.42 -2.53 15.87
CA PHE A 8 -7.84 -3.84 15.64
C PHE A 8 -6.64 -4.04 16.54
N ARG A 9 -6.56 -5.24 17.10
CA ARG A 9 -5.45 -5.60 17.96
C ARG A 9 -4.17 -5.75 17.13
N ASN A 10 -3.05 -5.29 17.68
CA ASN A 10 -1.75 -5.58 17.09
C ASN A 10 -1.52 -7.09 17.13
N LYS A 11 -1.14 -7.64 16.01
CA LYS A 11 -0.82 -9.05 15.92
C LYS A 11 0.69 -9.21 16.04
N GLN A 12 1.15 -9.86 17.09
CA GLN A 12 2.57 -10.10 17.27
C GLN A 12 3.10 -10.96 16.12
N GLY A 13 4.20 -10.50 15.53
CA GLY A 13 4.79 -11.17 14.38
C GLY A 13 4.15 -10.81 13.05
N GLU A 14 3.13 -9.98 13.06
CA GLU A 14 2.52 -9.53 11.82
C GLU A 14 3.34 -8.40 11.22
N VAL A 15 3.94 -8.66 10.08
CA VAL A 15 4.78 -7.70 9.36
C VAL A 15 4.21 -7.53 7.97
N TRP A 16 4.01 -6.28 7.57
CA TRP A 16 3.55 -5.97 6.22
C TRP A 16 4.69 -5.32 5.46
N GLN A 17 4.83 -5.70 4.20
CA GLN A 17 5.76 -5.07 3.28
C GLN A 17 4.96 -4.25 2.29
N LEU A 18 5.37 -3.01 2.10
CA LEU A 18 4.69 -2.06 1.26
C LEU A 18 5.63 -1.60 0.17
N GLY A 19 5.17 -1.65 -1.06
CA GLY A 19 5.97 -1.22 -2.19
C GLY A 19 5.09 -1.04 -3.41
N TRP A 20 5.71 -0.86 -4.55
CA TRP A 20 4.98 -0.75 -5.80
C TRP A 20 5.82 -1.33 -6.93
N TYR A 21 5.14 -1.69 -7.99
CA TYR A 21 5.82 -2.18 -9.19
C TYR A 21 5.16 -1.58 -10.42
N ARG A 22 5.92 -1.57 -11.50
CA ARG A 22 5.45 -1.10 -12.79
C ARG A 22 5.09 -2.32 -13.62
N SER A 23 3.92 -2.27 -14.28
CA SER A 23 3.49 -3.37 -15.13
C SER A 23 4.55 -3.65 -16.20
N PRO A 24 4.81 -4.92 -16.54
CA PRO A 24 5.68 -5.24 -17.66
C PRO A 24 5.04 -4.94 -19.01
N PHE A 25 3.73 -4.70 -19.03
CA PHE A 25 3.00 -4.46 -20.27
C PHE A 25 2.70 -2.98 -20.45
N TRP A 26 2.79 -2.54 -21.70
CA TRP A 26 2.43 -1.18 -22.06
C TRP A 26 0.93 -1.11 -22.26
N THR A 27 0.34 -0.02 -21.84
CA THR A 27 -1.08 0.26 -22.09
C THR A 27 -1.21 1.65 -22.66
N VAL A 28 -2.27 1.86 -23.42
CA VAL A 28 -2.60 3.19 -23.90
C VAL A 28 -3.80 3.64 -23.07
N PRO A 29 -3.62 4.64 -22.19
CA PRO A 29 -4.77 5.17 -21.50
C PRO A 29 -5.68 5.80 -22.53
N GLU A 30 -6.85 6.15 -22.16
CA GLU A 30 -7.90 6.67 -23.04
C GLU A 30 -7.42 7.42 -24.27
N GLU A 31 -8.32 7.61 -25.25
CA GLU A 31 -8.03 8.21 -26.54
C GLU A 31 -6.99 9.32 -26.50
N GLY A 32 -5.95 9.19 -27.32
CA GLY A 32 -4.92 10.21 -27.44
C GLY A 32 -3.85 10.20 -26.36
N GLY A 33 -3.95 9.27 -25.40
CA GLY A 33 -2.95 9.16 -24.35
C GLY A 33 -1.64 8.57 -24.82
N GLN A 34 -0.57 8.88 -24.13
CA GLN A 34 0.74 8.30 -24.40
C GLN A 34 0.77 6.87 -23.84
N PRO A 35 1.41 5.94 -24.56
CA PRO A 35 1.61 4.61 -23.99
C PRO A 35 2.37 4.70 -22.67
N CYS A 36 1.96 3.91 -21.69
CA CYS A 36 2.62 3.89 -20.40
C CYS A 36 2.58 2.51 -19.80
N ARG A 37 3.42 2.29 -18.81
CA ARG A 37 3.40 1.08 -17.99
C ARG A 37 2.82 1.46 -16.62
N PRO A 38 1.61 0.99 -16.33
CA PRO A 38 0.96 1.37 -15.06
C PRO A 38 1.74 0.94 -13.84
N GLY A 39 1.64 1.74 -12.78
CA GLY A 39 2.21 1.42 -11.49
C GLY A 39 1.14 0.95 -10.53
N THR A 40 1.46 -0.01 -9.69
CA THR A 40 0.52 -0.59 -8.72
C THR A 40 1.19 -0.66 -7.36
N ALA A 41 0.52 -0.12 -6.34
CA ALA A 41 0.98 -0.24 -4.97
C ALA A 41 0.51 -1.58 -4.41
N VAL A 42 1.33 -2.20 -3.59
CA VAL A 42 1.05 -3.52 -2.99
C VAL A 42 1.37 -3.51 -1.51
N CYS A 43 0.49 -4.10 -0.74
CA CYS A 43 0.70 -4.36 0.68
C CYS A 43 0.66 -5.87 0.88
N LEU A 44 1.73 -6.44 1.39
CA LEU A 44 1.88 -7.89 1.57
C LEU A 44 2.03 -8.22 3.04
N SER A 45 1.24 -9.16 3.53
CA SER A 45 1.45 -9.75 4.85
C SER A 45 2.50 -10.84 4.72
N VAL A 46 3.64 -10.64 5.35
CA VAL A 46 4.73 -11.62 5.29
C VAL A 46 4.32 -12.93 5.94
N ARG A 47 3.56 -12.85 7.02
CA ARG A 47 3.16 -14.03 7.77
C ARG A 47 2.19 -14.92 7.01
N THR A 48 1.21 -14.33 6.34
CA THR A 48 0.13 -15.11 5.70
C THR A 48 0.25 -15.21 4.19
N GLY A 49 1.06 -14.36 3.57
CA GLY A 49 1.13 -14.27 2.11
C GLY A 49 -0.04 -13.51 1.48
N ARG A 50 -0.99 -13.03 2.29
CA ARG A 50 -2.11 -12.24 1.77
C ARG A 50 -1.60 -10.91 1.26
N ARG A 51 -2.27 -10.39 0.25
CA ARG A 51 -1.90 -9.08 -0.29
C ARG A 51 -3.11 -8.27 -0.71
N GLN A 52 -2.93 -6.96 -0.68
CA GLN A 52 -3.87 -5.99 -1.22
C GLN A 52 -3.13 -5.16 -2.25
N SER A 53 -3.82 -4.73 -3.28
CA SER A 53 -3.22 -3.93 -4.34
C SER A 53 -4.10 -2.74 -4.64
N SER A 54 -3.46 -1.64 -5.05
CA SER A 54 -4.20 -0.49 -5.54
C SER A 54 -4.58 -0.70 -7.01
N PRO A 55 -5.57 0.03 -7.51
CA PRO A 55 -5.82 0.04 -8.96
C PRO A 55 -4.58 0.55 -9.69
N PRO A 56 -4.30 0.03 -10.91
CA PRO A 56 -3.18 0.53 -11.69
C PRO A 56 -3.37 2.01 -12.05
N GLY A 57 -2.30 2.76 -11.99
CA GLY A 57 -2.33 4.18 -12.33
C GLY A 57 -1.12 4.57 -13.14
N PRO A 58 -1.11 5.81 -13.68
CA PRO A 58 0.00 6.27 -14.51
C PRO A 58 1.23 6.58 -13.66
N GLY A 59 2.22 5.71 -13.69
CA GLY A 59 3.47 5.92 -13.00
C GLY A 59 3.44 5.51 -11.54
N GLU A 60 4.33 6.13 -10.77
CA GLU A 60 4.48 5.82 -9.35
C GLU A 60 3.24 6.22 -8.56
N PRO A 61 2.70 5.33 -7.72
CA PRO A 61 1.54 5.68 -6.91
C PRO A 61 1.85 6.83 -5.95
N ALA A 62 0.86 7.70 -5.74
CA ALA A 62 0.98 8.80 -4.80
C ALA A 62 0.95 8.29 -3.36
N PRO A 63 1.48 9.04 -2.39
CA PRO A 63 1.44 8.63 -0.98
C PRO A 63 0.05 8.27 -0.49
N GLU A 64 -0.97 8.97 -0.97
CA GLU A 64 -2.36 8.71 -0.60
C GLU A 64 -2.80 7.29 -0.97
N ALA A 65 -2.30 6.78 -2.09
CA ALA A 65 -2.64 5.42 -2.52
C ALA A 65 -2.12 4.39 -1.53
N PHE A 66 -0.93 4.61 -0.98
CA PHE A 66 -0.36 3.71 0.02
C PHE A 66 -1.11 3.79 1.34
N ARG A 67 -1.55 4.98 1.75
CA ARG A 67 -2.34 5.15 2.96
C ARG A 67 -3.67 4.41 2.85
N GLU A 68 -4.35 4.56 1.73
CA GLU A 68 -5.59 3.85 1.47
C GLU A 68 -5.38 2.35 1.48
N LEU A 69 -4.27 1.91 0.90
CA LEU A 69 -3.96 0.50 0.80
C LEU A 69 -3.76 -0.12 2.18
N VAL A 70 -3.00 0.55 3.04
CA VAL A 70 -2.78 0.10 4.42
C VAL A 70 -4.11 0.06 5.18
N THR A 71 -4.94 1.07 5.02
CA THR A 71 -6.25 1.13 5.66
C THR A 71 -7.14 -0.01 5.18
N ARG A 72 -7.15 -0.26 3.87
CA ARG A 72 -7.94 -1.34 3.30
C ARG A 72 -7.48 -2.69 3.79
N ALA A 73 -6.17 -2.89 3.87
CA ALA A 73 -5.60 -4.14 4.37
C ALA A 73 -6.00 -4.37 5.83
N ALA A 74 -5.92 -3.34 6.66
CA ALA A 74 -6.30 -3.44 8.06
C ALA A 74 -7.77 -3.84 8.20
N ARG A 75 -8.63 -3.27 7.37
CA ARG A 75 -10.06 -3.62 7.38
C ARG A 75 -10.29 -5.04 6.88
N ALA A 76 -9.65 -5.40 5.77
CA ALA A 76 -9.86 -6.69 5.15
C ALA A 76 -9.36 -7.83 6.03
N TRP A 77 -8.21 -7.64 6.66
CA TRP A 77 -7.59 -8.66 7.49
C TRP A 77 -7.96 -8.55 8.96
N ARG A 78 -8.62 -7.48 9.33
CA ARG A 78 -9.13 -7.22 10.68
C ARG A 78 -8.03 -7.29 11.72
N LEU A 79 -6.88 -6.75 11.39
CA LEU A 79 -5.76 -6.70 12.31
C LEU A 79 -4.82 -5.56 11.93
N ARG A 80 -3.90 -5.31 12.81
CA ARG A 80 -2.96 -4.24 12.71
C ARG A 80 -1.56 -4.84 12.76
N PRO A 81 -0.64 -4.40 11.89
CA PRO A 81 0.68 -5.00 11.89
C PRO A 81 1.51 -4.51 13.06
N GLU A 82 2.45 -5.36 13.47
CA GLU A 82 3.46 -4.96 14.41
C GLU A 82 4.44 -3.99 13.76
N ARG A 83 4.70 -4.21 12.47
CA ARG A 83 5.68 -3.42 11.73
C ARG A 83 5.29 -3.36 10.25
N ILE A 84 5.55 -2.21 9.64
CA ILE A 84 5.42 -2.06 8.18
C ILE A 84 6.80 -1.73 7.64
N GLU A 85 7.25 -2.54 6.69
CA GLU A 85 8.54 -2.35 6.03
C GLU A 85 8.33 -1.71 4.68
N VAL A 86 9.08 -0.66 4.40
CA VAL A 86 9.05 0.02 3.10
C VAL A 86 10.49 0.25 2.65
N THR A 87 10.69 0.26 1.34
CA THR A 87 12.03 0.49 0.79
C THR A 87 12.32 1.96 0.53
N ASP A 88 11.29 2.78 0.46
CA ASP A 88 11.41 4.20 0.16
C ASP A 88 11.33 5.02 1.46
N ALA A 89 12.40 5.76 1.76
CA ALA A 89 12.47 6.56 2.97
C ALA A 89 11.38 7.64 3.04
N ARG A 90 11.01 8.22 1.90
CA ARG A 90 9.97 9.26 1.85
C ARG A 90 8.62 8.66 2.20
N LEU A 91 8.34 7.49 1.66
CA LEU A 91 7.11 6.77 1.96
C LEU A 91 7.08 6.37 3.43
N ALA A 92 8.19 5.93 3.98
CA ALA A 92 8.28 5.58 5.39
C ALA A 92 7.94 6.77 6.29
N GLU A 93 8.45 7.96 5.96
CA GLU A 93 8.14 9.16 6.73
C GLU A 93 6.68 9.55 6.64
N ASP A 94 6.13 9.51 5.42
CA ASP A 94 4.73 9.83 5.22
C ASP A 94 3.82 8.91 6.03
N LEU A 95 4.08 7.61 5.97
CA LEU A 95 3.29 6.62 6.69
C LEU A 95 3.45 6.76 8.20
N ARG A 96 4.66 7.09 8.66
CA ARG A 96 4.90 7.27 10.08
C ARG A 96 4.05 8.43 10.62
N GLY A 97 3.99 9.54 9.89
CA GLY A 97 3.14 10.66 10.25
C GLY A 97 1.66 10.29 10.22
N PHE A 98 1.24 9.57 9.19
CA PHE A 98 -0.14 9.12 9.03
C PHE A 98 -0.56 8.18 10.16
N LEU A 99 0.29 7.23 10.52
CA LEU A 99 -0.04 6.24 11.55
C LEU A 99 0.06 6.80 12.96
N SER A 100 0.77 7.90 13.14
CA SER A 100 0.92 8.55 14.44
C SER A 100 -0.17 9.54 14.76
N SER A 101 -0.96 9.94 13.78
CA SER A 101 -1.97 10.97 13.95
C SER A 101 -3.22 10.49 14.68
#